data_fa9e19f68e24b70982646dc487cfb6eb
#
_entry.id   fa9e19f68e24b70982646dc487cfb6eb
#
_cell.length_a   1.000
_cell.length_b   1.000
_cell.length_c   1.000
_cell.angle_alpha   90.00
_cell.angle_beta   90.00
_cell.angle_gamma   90.00
#
_symmetry.space_group_name_H-M   'P 1'
#
loop_
_entity.id
_entity.type
_entity.pdbx_description
1 polymer ?
#
loop_
_entity_poly.entity_id
_entity_poly.type
_entity_poly.pdbx_seq_one_letter_code
_entity_poly.pdbx_strand_id
1 'polypeptide(L)'
;MLPGCVLCLAAAGIGYGINLFLPGVSALIIAIVLGVLLTNVIHLPDALSPGIDFSAKKLLRAGIILLGLKLSLTSIIDLGVPMLLVVACIVTGGMLGTVLLGRLLRVPPNLSLLIACGFSICGAAAVAGAAGVTDPDDEAEEDTITAVALVVIFGTLMIPLVPLVAGLLGLDVVTAGKWAGGSTHEIAQVVAIGGVIGGGALAVAVVVKLARVLLLAPVIAVLSFRQRRLQRSDIPGRQASRTKLPPIVPPFILGFLAMVLLRSFVALPGAVLGTGEMLQTLLLAAAMFGLGCGV
;
A
#
# COMPACT_ATOMS: atom_id res chain seq x y z
N MET A 1 -1.80 -24.37 8.53
CA MET A 1 -2.40 -23.23 7.81
C MET A 1 -3.57 -22.59 8.56
N LEU A 2 -4.65 -23.34 8.91
CA LEU A 2 -5.87 -22.75 9.50
C LEU A 2 -5.62 -21.90 10.76
N PRO A 3 -4.88 -22.36 11.78
CA PRO A 3 -4.74 -21.62 13.04
C PRO A 3 -3.98 -20.29 12.85
N GLY A 4 -2.94 -20.23 12.01
CA GLY A 4 -2.22 -19.00 11.73
C GLY A 4 -3.08 -17.98 10.97
N CYS A 5 -3.90 -18.43 9.99
CA CYS A 5 -4.84 -17.54 9.29
C CYS A 5 -5.91 -16.98 10.25
N VAL A 6 -6.43 -17.80 11.17
CA VAL A 6 -7.41 -17.35 12.17
C VAL A 6 -6.79 -16.32 13.10
N LEU A 7 -5.54 -16.50 13.53
CA LEU A 7 -4.80 -15.52 14.32
C LEU A 7 -4.67 -14.18 13.58
N CYS A 8 -4.24 -14.21 12.30
CA CYS A 8 -4.11 -13.00 11.48
C CYS A 8 -5.46 -12.26 11.30
N LEU A 9 -6.54 -13.02 11.05
CA LEU A 9 -7.88 -12.44 10.90
C LEU A 9 -8.44 -11.89 12.21
N ALA A 10 -8.16 -12.55 13.36
CA ALA A 10 -8.54 -12.04 14.67
C ALA A 10 -7.82 -10.73 14.99
N ALA A 11 -6.51 -10.65 14.74
CA ALA A 11 -5.73 -9.44 14.89
C ALA A 11 -6.22 -8.32 13.95
N ALA A 12 -6.57 -8.65 12.71
CA ALA A 12 -7.18 -7.72 11.77
C ALA A 12 -8.53 -7.20 12.27
N GLY A 13 -9.36 -8.08 12.86
CA GLY A 13 -10.63 -7.70 13.49
C GLY A 13 -10.45 -6.74 14.66
N ILE A 14 -9.43 -6.98 15.50
CA ILE A 14 -9.05 -6.06 16.60
C ILE A 14 -8.61 -4.72 16.03
N GLY A 15 -7.71 -4.72 15.03
CA GLY A 15 -7.22 -3.50 14.39
C GLY A 15 -8.34 -2.70 13.73
N TYR A 16 -9.27 -3.38 13.07
CA TYR A 16 -10.46 -2.76 12.47
C TYR A 16 -11.40 -2.19 13.53
N GLY A 17 -11.65 -2.94 14.62
CA GLY A 17 -12.46 -2.48 15.76
C GLY A 17 -11.87 -1.21 16.39
N ILE A 18 -10.56 -1.17 16.66
CA ILE A 18 -9.88 0.02 17.19
C ILE A 18 -10.00 1.19 16.22
N ASN A 19 -9.83 0.95 14.91
CA ASN A 19 -9.97 1.99 13.89
C ASN A 19 -11.37 2.62 13.86
N LEU A 20 -12.44 1.86 14.19
CA LEU A 20 -13.80 2.42 14.31
C LEU A 20 -13.91 3.45 15.44
N PHE A 21 -13.18 3.26 16.55
CA PHE A 21 -13.17 4.21 17.67
C PHE A 21 -12.12 5.32 17.49
N LEU A 22 -11.05 5.04 16.75
CA LEU A 22 -9.95 5.97 16.47
C LEU A 22 -9.73 6.09 14.94
N PRO A 23 -10.58 6.82 14.22
CA PRO A 23 -10.51 6.89 12.74
C PRO A 23 -9.20 7.47 12.20
N GLY A 24 -8.42 8.17 13.03
CA GLY A 24 -7.10 8.71 12.66
C GLY A 24 -5.99 7.65 12.59
N VAL A 25 -6.20 6.45 13.14
CA VAL A 25 -5.21 5.38 13.14
C VAL A 25 -5.64 4.26 12.20
N SER A 26 -4.81 3.95 11.21
CA SER A 26 -5.10 2.89 10.23
C SER A 26 -5.16 1.51 10.88
N ALA A 27 -6.17 0.70 10.54
CA ALA A 27 -6.27 -0.70 10.96
C ALA A 27 -5.04 -1.52 10.55
N LEU A 28 -4.39 -1.16 9.43
CA LEU A 28 -3.18 -1.81 8.93
C LEU A 28 -1.99 -1.57 9.87
N ILE A 29 -1.87 -0.33 10.36
CA ILE A 29 -0.83 0.07 11.33
C ILE A 29 -1.00 -0.69 12.64
N ILE A 30 -2.22 -0.72 13.16
CA ILE A 30 -2.52 -1.43 14.39
C ILE A 30 -2.15 -2.91 14.24
N ALA A 31 -2.52 -3.51 13.11
CA ALA A 31 -2.27 -4.92 12.85
C ALA A 31 -0.77 -5.25 12.79
N ILE A 32 0.04 -4.47 12.06
CA ILE A 32 1.50 -4.73 11.99
C ILE A 32 2.18 -4.55 13.34
N VAL A 33 1.80 -3.50 14.10
CA VAL A 33 2.34 -3.27 15.44
C VAL A 33 1.96 -4.42 16.39
N LEU A 34 0.72 -4.91 16.33
CA LEU A 34 0.30 -6.09 17.09
C LEU A 34 1.11 -7.33 16.72
N GLY A 35 1.43 -7.54 15.43
CA GLY A 35 2.27 -8.64 14.97
C GLY A 35 3.67 -8.56 15.57
N VAL A 36 4.34 -7.41 15.41
CA VAL A 36 5.67 -7.16 15.96
C VAL A 36 5.70 -7.33 17.48
N LEU A 37 4.73 -6.75 18.19
CA LEU A 37 4.66 -6.88 19.66
C LEU A 37 4.45 -8.33 20.09
N LEU A 38 3.58 -9.06 19.39
CA LEU A 38 3.28 -10.45 19.74
C LEU A 38 4.52 -11.33 19.63
N THR A 39 5.28 -11.23 18.53
CA THR A 39 6.50 -12.03 18.31
C THR A 39 7.66 -11.64 19.23
N ASN A 40 7.74 -10.37 19.64
CA ASN A 40 8.74 -9.95 20.60
C ASN A 40 8.44 -10.37 22.05
N VAL A 41 7.16 -10.64 22.38
CA VAL A 41 6.73 -11.03 23.72
C VAL A 41 6.57 -12.56 23.84
N ILE A 42 6.10 -13.22 22.78
CA ILE A 42 5.75 -14.63 22.80
C ILE A 42 6.37 -15.33 21.59
N HIS A 43 7.11 -16.41 21.82
CA HIS A 43 7.54 -17.29 20.75
C HIS A 43 6.32 -18.01 20.16
N LEU A 44 6.02 -17.70 18.89
CA LEU A 44 4.89 -18.35 18.21
C LEU A 44 5.26 -19.79 17.84
N PRO A 45 4.36 -20.75 18.07
CA PRO A 45 4.58 -22.13 17.64
C PRO A 45 4.74 -22.24 16.11
N ASP A 46 5.67 -23.07 15.64
CA ASP A 46 5.92 -23.32 14.20
C ASP A 46 4.66 -23.74 13.43
N ALA A 47 3.68 -24.33 14.13
CA ALA A 47 2.40 -24.70 13.55
C ALA A 47 1.57 -23.52 13.03
N LEU A 48 1.86 -22.29 13.46
CA LEU A 48 1.19 -21.06 13.01
C LEU A 48 1.83 -20.47 11.75
N SER A 49 3.15 -20.67 11.56
CA SER A 49 3.95 -20.09 10.47
C SER A 49 3.32 -20.28 9.08
N PRO A 50 2.86 -21.47 8.64
CA PRO A 50 2.28 -21.62 7.30
C PRO A 50 1.00 -20.81 7.07
N GLY A 51 0.26 -20.50 8.14
CA GLY A 51 -0.94 -19.67 8.07
C GLY A 51 -0.62 -18.17 8.06
N ILE A 52 0.41 -17.78 8.79
CA ILE A 52 0.95 -16.42 8.82
C ILE A 52 1.49 -16.06 7.43
N ASP A 53 2.35 -16.92 6.84
CA ASP A 53 2.90 -16.73 5.48
C ASP A 53 1.81 -16.67 4.41
N PHE A 54 0.80 -17.54 4.52
CA PHE A 54 -0.35 -17.48 3.61
C PHE A 54 -1.05 -16.13 3.72
N SER A 55 -1.26 -15.62 4.93
CA SER A 55 -1.91 -14.33 5.17
C SER A 55 -1.05 -13.18 4.63
N ALA A 56 0.23 -13.15 4.93
CA ALA A 56 1.16 -12.15 4.46
C ALA A 56 1.24 -12.07 2.92
N LYS A 57 1.10 -13.22 2.21
CA LYS A 57 1.25 -13.28 0.75
C LYS A 57 -0.08 -13.30 -0.01
N LYS A 58 -1.02 -14.15 0.39
CA LYS A 58 -2.26 -14.39 -0.38
C LYS A 58 -3.38 -13.43 0.00
N LEU A 59 -3.58 -13.18 1.30
CA LEU A 59 -4.61 -12.22 1.73
C LEU A 59 -4.21 -10.80 1.32
N LEU A 60 -2.90 -10.48 1.32
CA LEU A 60 -2.40 -9.23 0.76
C LEU A 60 -2.86 -9.02 -0.69
N ARG A 61 -2.59 -10.00 -1.56
CA ARG A 61 -2.96 -9.92 -2.98
C ARG A 61 -4.46 -9.78 -3.17
N ALA A 62 -5.26 -10.51 -2.39
CA ALA A 62 -6.71 -10.40 -2.39
C ALA A 62 -7.18 -9.01 -1.93
N GLY A 63 -6.57 -8.46 -0.87
CA GLY A 63 -6.84 -7.11 -0.40
C GLY A 63 -6.50 -6.03 -1.43
N ILE A 64 -5.39 -6.17 -2.17
CA ILE A 64 -5.03 -5.27 -3.27
C ILE A 64 -6.04 -5.36 -4.43
N ILE A 65 -6.54 -6.54 -4.77
CA ILE A 65 -7.61 -6.70 -5.77
C ILE A 65 -8.84 -5.89 -5.37
N LEU A 66 -9.32 -6.08 -4.13
CA LEU A 66 -10.51 -5.38 -3.64
C LEU A 66 -10.30 -3.86 -3.50
N LEU A 67 -9.06 -3.40 -3.33
CA LEU A 67 -8.76 -1.97 -3.32
C LEU A 67 -9.22 -1.27 -4.60
N GLY A 68 -9.26 -1.98 -5.73
CA GLY A 68 -9.79 -1.46 -6.99
C GLY A 68 -11.24 -1.00 -6.92
N LEU A 69 -12.06 -1.57 -6.03
CA LEU A 69 -13.46 -1.14 -5.83
C LEU A 69 -13.60 0.28 -5.24
N LYS A 70 -12.56 0.82 -4.63
CA LYS A 70 -12.54 2.20 -4.13
C LYS A 70 -12.29 3.22 -5.24
N LEU A 71 -11.82 2.78 -6.42
CA LEU A 71 -11.44 3.66 -7.52
C LEU A 71 -12.55 3.74 -8.57
N SER A 72 -13.00 4.97 -8.85
CA SER A 72 -13.85 5.29 -10.00
C SER A 72 -13.03 6.09 -11.01
N LEU A 73 -12.93 5.60 -12.24
CA LEU A 73 -12.23 6.30 -13.34
C LEU A 73 -12.89 7.65 -13.64
N THR A 74 -14.23 7.74 -13.52
CA THR A 74 -14.95 9.02 -13.69
C THR A 74 -14.45 10.06 -12.71
N SER A 75 -14.43 9.75 -11.41
CA SER A 75 -13.95 10.70 -10.40
C SER A 75 -12.48 11.10 -10.59
N ILE A 76 -11.66 10.21 -11.17
CA ILE A 76 -10.26 10.50 -11.48
C ILE A 76 -10.15 11.41 -12.71
N ILE A 77 -10.96 11.16 -13.74
CA ILE A 77 -11.00 11.99 -14.96
C ILE A 77 -11.51 13.40 -14.63
N ASP A 78 -12.46 13.52 -13.72
CA ASP A 78 -13.03 14.79 -13.24
C ASP A 78 -12.01 15.70 -12.54
N LEU A 79 -10.86 15.14 -12.08
CA LEU A 79 -9.73 15.95 -11.59
C LEU A 79 -9.11 16.84 -12.70
N GLY A 80 -9.34 16.47 -13.95
CA GLY A 80 -8.77 17.14 -15.11
C GLY A 80 -7.30 16.79 -15.38
N VAL A 81 -6.90 16.99 -16.64
CA VAL A 81 -5.55 16.67 -17.13
C VAL A 81 -4.43 17.33 -16.31
N PRO A 82 -4.51 18.62 -15.91
CA PRO A 82 -3.45 19.25 -15.13
C PRO A 82 -3.19 18.52 -13.81
N MET A 83 -4.25 18.11 -13.09
CA MET A 83 -4.07 17.41 -11.81
C MET A 83 -3.54 15.99 -12.01
N LEU A 84 -3.94 15.30 -13.07
CA LEU A 84 -3.41 13.97 -13.40
C LEU A 84 -1.92 14.05 -13.73
N LEU A 85 -1.46 15.08 -14.42
CA LEU A 85 -0.04 15.35 -14.66
C LEU A 85 0.72 15.59 -13.35
N VAL A 86 0.16 16.40 -12.45
CA VAL A 86 0.75 16.62 -11.11
C VAL A 86 0.87 15.30 -10.36
N VAL A 87 -0.16 14.47 -10.35
CA VAL A 87 -0.13 13.13 -9.71
C VAL A 87 0.96 12.24 -10.34
N ALA A 88 1.06 12.23 -11.67
CA ALA A 88 2.12 11.48 -12.35
C ALA A 88 3.52 12.00 -12.00
N CYS A 89 3.70 13.33 -11.92
CA CYS A 89 4.94 13.96 -11.49
C CYS A 89 5.28 13.63 -10.02
N ILE A 90 4.30 13.62 -9.12
CA ILE A 90 4.50 13.24 -7.72
C ILE A 90 4.99 11.80 -7.62
N VAL A 91 4.35 10.87 -8.34
CA VAL A 91 4.72 9.45 -8.28
C VAL A 91 6.09 9.22 -8.93
N THR A 92 6.31 9.71 -10.14
CA THR A 92 7.58 9.50 -10.84
C THR A 92 8.73 10.25 -10.17
N GLY A 93 8.53 11.51 -9.81
CA GLY A 93 9.52 12.33 -9.13
C GLY A 93 9.84 11.80 -7.73
N GLY A 94 8.82 11.38 -6.98
CA GLY A 94 8.98 10.74 -5.67
C GLY A 94 9.76 9.44 -5.76
N MET A 95 9.44 8.57 -6.71
CA MET A 95 10.17 7.32 -6.92
C MET A 95 11.62 7.56 -7.32
N LEU A 96 11.86 8.39 -8.33
CA LEU A 96 13.21 8.68 -8.80
C LEU A 96 14.03 9.41 -7.73
N GLY A 97 13.43 10.41 -7.07
CA GLY A 97 14.06 11.16 -5.99
C GLY A 97 14.45 10.28 -4.81
N THR A 98 13.56 9.39 -4.37
CA THR A 98 13.85 8.45 -3.28
C THR A 98 14.96 7.47 -3.65
N VAL A 99 14.92 6.90 -4.84
CA VAL A 99 15.99 5.98 -5.30
C VAL A 99 17.33 6.73 -5.45
N LEU A 100 17.32 7.97 -5.94
CA LEU A 100 18.53 8.79 -6.05
C LEU A 100 19.10 9.14 -4.67
N LEU A 101 18.26 9.59 -3.74
CA LEU A 101 18.65 9.85 -2.35
C LEU A 101 19.16 8.59 -1.66
N GLY A 102 18.49 7.45 -1.86
CA GLY A 102 18.93 6.17 -1.32
C GLY A 102 20.36 5.80 -1.78
N ARG A 103 20.66 6.00 -3.08
CA ARG A 103 22.01 5.81 -3.61
C ARG A 103 23.03 6.76 -2.97
N LEU A 104 22.68 8.02 -2.82
CA LEU A 104 23.54 9.04 -2.22
C LEU A 104 23.83 8.73 -0.75
N LEU A 105 22.82 8.26 -0.02
CA LEU A 105 22.91 7.89 1.39
C LEU A 105 23.39 6.45 1.61
N ARG A 106 23.71 5.71 0.54
CA ARG A 106 24.16 4.31 0.57
C ARG A 106 23.16 3.34 1.22
N VAL A 107 21.86 3.63 1.08
CA VAL A 107 20.79 2.72 1.50
C VAL A 107 20.76 1.51 0.56
N PRO A 108 20.52 0.28 1.05
CA PRO A 108 20.38 -0.89 0.21
C PRO A 108 19.38 -0.66 -0.93
N PRO A 109 19.71 -1.08 -2.18
CA PRO A 109 18.88 -0.76 -3.35
C PRO A 109 17.46 -1.31 -3.26
N ASN A 110 17.26 -2.48 -2.67
CA ASN A 110 15.93 -3.07 -2.47
C ASN A 110 15.10 -2.24 -1.48
N LEU A 111 15.65 -1.95 -0.31
CA LEU A 111 15.01 -1.08 0.68
C LEU A 111 14.66 0.29 0.09
N SER A 112 15.60 0.92 -0.63
CA SER A 112 15.38 2.21 -1.29
C SER A 112 14.22 2.16 -2.29
N LEU A 113 14.10 1.07 -3.07
CA LEU A 113 13.01 0.87 -4.02
C LEU A 113 11.66 0.67 -3.32
N LEU A 114 11.64 -0.11 -2.25
CA LEU A 114 10.42 -0.36 -1.47
C LEU A 114 9.92 0.93 -0.80
N ILE A 115 10.83 1.72 -0.20
CA ILE A 115 10.53 3.05 0.33
C ILE A 115 9.96 3.94 -0.78
N ALA A 116 10.60 3.96 -1.95
CA ALA A 116 10.15 4.76 -3.09
C ALA A 116 8.71 4.41 -3.50
N CYS A 117 8.37 3.11 -3.59
CA CYS A 117 7.01 2.66 -3.89
C CYS A 117 6.01 3.07 -2.80
N GLY A 118 6.35 2.87 -1.53
CA GLY A 118 5.48 3.20 -0.40
C GLY A 118 5.14 4.67 -0.32
N PHE A 119 6.14 5.53 -0.33
CA PHE A 119 5.99 6.99 -0.21
C PHE A 119 5.32 7.61 -1.43
N SER A 120 5.61 7.08 -2.62
CA SER A 120 5.10 7.71 -3.86
C SER A 120 3.70 7.26 -4.24
N ILE A 121 3.22 6.08 -3.82
CA ILE A 121 1.95 5.52 -4.30
C ILE A 121 0.90 5.48 -3.18
N CYS A 122 0.85 4.41 -2.39
CA CYS A 122 -0.24 4.19 -1.44
C CYS A 122 0.19 3.54 -0.11
N GLY A 123 1.41 3.76 0.30
CA GLY A 123 1.88 3.32 1.60
C GLY A 123 2.24 1.84 1.65
N ALA A 124 1.90 1.19 2.75
CA ALA A 124 2.22 -0.21 3.03
C ALA A 124 1.76 -1.18 1.92
N ALA A 125 0.59 -0.95 1.31
CA ALA A 125 0.10 -1.78 0.22
C ALA A 125 1.01 -1.73 -1.03
N ALA A 126 1.61 -0.57 -1.34
CA ALA A 126 2.55 -0.44 -2.45
C ALA A 126 3.90 -1.08 -2.13
N VAL A 127 4.39 -0.95 -0.88
CA VAL A 127 5.59 -1.66 -0.41
C VAL A 127 5.43 -3.16 -0.60
N ALA A 128 4.38 -3.73 -0.02
CA ALA A 128 4.13 -5.15 -0.07
C ALA A 128 3.84 -5.68 -1.48
N GLY A 129 3.14 -4.88 -2.32
CA GLY A 129 2.95 -5.19 -3.74
C GLY A 129 4.26 -5.21 -4.53
N ALA A 130 5.17 -4.28 -4.25
CA ALA A 130 6.50 -4.22 -4.87
C ALA A 130 7.39 -5.37 -4.38
N ALA A 131 7.45 -5.62 -3.07
CA ALA A 131 8.21 -6.74 -2.49
C ALA A 131 7.78 -8.08 -3.11
N GLY A 132 6.48 -8.35 -3.24
CA GLY A 132 5.98 -9.57 -3.87
C GLY A 132 6.38 -9.78 -5.34
N VAL A 133 7.00 -8.77 -5.97
CA VAL A 133 7.53 -8.84 -7.34
C VAL A 133 9.05 -8.83 -7.36
N THR A 134 9.69 -8.02 -6.51
CA THR A 134 11.14 -7.84 -6.48
C THR A 134 11.83 -8.88 -5.62
N ASP A 135 11.15 -9.42 -4.63
CA ASP A 135 11.63 -10.41 -3.68
C ASP A 135 10.57 -11.50 -3.44
N PRO A 136 10.28 -12.34 -4.46
CA PRO A 136 9.22 -13.35 -4.37
C PRO A 136 9.50 -14.48 -3.37
N ASP A 137 10.77 -14.66 -3.00
CA ASP A 137 11.26 -15.73 -2.11
C ASP A 137 11.48 -15.23 -0.67
N ASP A 138 11.18 -13.94 -0.40
CA ASP A 138 11.30 -13.24 0.89
C ASP A 138 12.74 -13.27 1.49
N GLU A 139 13.74 -13.20 0.65
CA GLU A 139 15.16 -13.16 1.09
C GLU A 139 15.51 -11.85 1.81
N ALA A 140 14.71 -10.78 1.59
CA ALA A 140 14.91 -9.45 2.15
C ALA A 140 13.63 -8.97 2.88
N GLU A 141 13.01 -9.82 3.69
CA GLU A 141 11.79 -9.50 4.45
C GLU A 141 12.00 -8.29 5.39
N GLU A 142 13.19 -8.16 6.00
CA GLU A 142 13.58 -7.03 6.84
C GLU A 142 13.47 -5.68 6.10
N ASP A 143 13.86 -5.63 4.83
CA ASP A 143 13.71 -4.43 3.99
C ASP A 143 12.22 -4.05 3.84
N THR A 144 11.36 -5.04 3.65
CA THR A 144 9.93 -4.85 3.48
C THR A 144 9.31 -4.28 4.75
N ILE A 145 9.64 -4.85 5.90
CA ILE A 145 9.16 -4.42 7.21
C ILE A 145 9.65 -3.00 7.51
N THR A 146 10.94 -2.75 7.30
CA THR A 146 11.54 -1.42 7.49
C THR A 146 10.86 -0.37 6.61
N ALA A 147 10.63 -0.67 5.33
CA ALA A 147 9.94 0.25 4.43
C ALA A 147 8.51 0.53 4.88
N VAL A 148 7.76 -0.50 5.34
CA VAL A 148 6.41 -0.32 5.88
C VAL A 148 6.43 0.51 7.15
N ALA A 149 7.36 0.25 8.08
CA ALA A 149 7.49 1.02 9.32
C ALA A 149 7.74 2.51 9.05
N LEU A 150 8.65 2.82 8.11
CA LEU A 150 8.94 4.20 7.71
C LEU A 150 7.70 4.88 7.11
N VAL A 151 6.98 4.21 6.22
CA VAL A 151 5.72 4.72 5.62
C VAL A 151 4.70 5.05 6.71
N VAL A 152 4.58 4.17 7.70
CA VAL A 152 3.65 4.33 8.83
C VAL A 152 4.03 5.53 9.69
N ILE A 153 5.29 5.61 10.13
CA ILE A 153 5.80 6.69 10.99
C ILE A 153 5.62 8.04 10.30
N PHE A 154 6.18 8.21 9.12
CA PHE A 154 6.10 9.48 8.41
C PHE A 154 4.68 9.81 7.96
N GLY A 155 3.89 8.81 7.56
CA GLY A 155 2.50 9.03 7.21
C GLY A 155 1.65 9.48 8.40
N THR A 156 1.91 8.97 9.59
CA THR A 156 1.23 9.41 10.83
C THR A 156 1.63 10.83 11.22
N LEU A 157 2.91 11.18 11.07
CA LEU A 157 3.38 12.55 11.26
C LEU A 157 2.70 13.56 10.34
N MET A 158 2.31 13.15 9.12
CA MET A 158 1.58 14.01 8.18
C MET A 158 0.19 14.40 8.69
N ILE A 159 -0.43 13.63 9.59
CA ILE A 159 -1.78 13.92 10.10
C ILE A 159 -1.85 15.30 10.78
N PRO A 160 -1.01 15.63 11.76
CA PRO A 160 -0.97 16.97 12.32
C PRO A 160 -0.22 17.97 11.43
N LEU A 161 0.81 17.53 10.71
CA LEU A 161 1.72 18.44 10.01
C LEU A 161 1.07 19.09 8.77
N VAL A 162 0.33 18.34 7.97
CA VAL A 162 -0.28 18.86 6.74
C VAL A 162 -1.34 19.93 7.03
N PRO A 163 -2.30 19.75 7.96
CA PRO A 163 -3.26 20.80 8.30
C PRO A 163 -2.58 22.03 8.92
N LEU A 164 -1.58 21.82 9.77
CA LEU A 164 -0.83 22.91 10.40
C LEU A 164 -0.13 23.78 9.34
N VAL A 165 0.64 23.18 8.45
CA VAL A 165 1.37 23.92 7.42
C VAL A 165 0.42 24.51 6.39
N ALA A 166 -0.66 23.83 6.01
CA ALA A 166 -1.70 24.39 5.14
C ALA A 166 -2.32 25.66 5.72
N GLY A 167 -2.60 25.65 7.03
CA GLY A 167 -3.10 26.81 7.76
C GLY A 167 -2.09 27.96 7.82
N LEU A 168 -0.81 27.65 8.12
CA LEU A 168 0.26 28.65 8.16
C LEU A 168 0.51 29.31 6.80
N LEU A 169 0.36 28.56 5.72
CA LEU A 169 0.52 29.08 4.34
C LEU A 169 -0.76 29.74 3.80
N GLY A 170 -1.86 29.73 4.56
CA GLY A 170 -3.14 30.31 4.12
C GLY A 170 -3.73 29.62 2.90
N LEU A 171 -3.51 28.32 2.71
CA LEU A 171 -4.01 27.59 1.57
C LEU A 171 -5.54 27.50 1.62
N ASP A 172 -6.19 27.67 0.49
CA ASP A 172 -7.61 27.39 0.37
C ASP A 172 -7.91 25.90 0.54
N VAL A 173 -9.16 25.59 0.87
CA VAL A 173 -9.62 24.23 1.21
C VAL A 173 -9.34 23.21 0.10
N VAL A 174 -9.49 23.61 -1.18
CA VAL A 174 -9.29 22.72 -2.32
C VAL A 174 -7.81 22.43 -2.52
N THR A 175 -6.97 23.47 -2.43
CA THR A 175 -5.50 23.35 -2.54
C THR A 175 -4.93 22.53 -1.38
N ALA A 176 -5.39 22.78 -0.14
CA ALA A 176 -5.02 21.98 1.02
C ALA A 176 -5.43 20.51 0.87
N GLY A 177 -6.64 20.25 0.34
CA GLY A 177 -7.11 18.90 0.01
C GLY A 177 -6.25 18.21 -1.04
N LYS A 178 -5.90 18.90 -2.14
CA LYS A 178 -4.99 18.39 -3.17
C LYS A 178 -3.62 18.05 -2.59
N TRP A 179 -3.08 18.93 -1.75
CA TRP A 179 -1.81 18.68 -1.09
C TRP A 179 -1.87 17.50 -0.13
N ALA A 180 -2.91 17.38 0.69
CA ALA A 180 -3.14 16.25 1.58
C ALA A 180 -3.15 14.91 0.82
N GLY A 181 -3.91 14.81 -0.28
CA GLY A 181 -3.96 13.60 -1.13
C GLY A 181 -2.64 13.33 -1.86
N GLY A 182 -1.93 14.39 -2.26
CA GLY A 182 -0.66 14.32 -2.97
C GLY A 182 0.53 13.92 -2.09
N SER A 183 0.58 14.33 -0.83
CA SER A 183 1.73 14.13 0.06
C SER A 183 1.60 12.96 1.03
N THR A 184 0.39 12.60 1.43
CA THR A 184 0.16 11.57 2.46
C THR A 184 0.27 10.15 1.91
N HIS A 185 0.63 9.18 2.75
CA HIS A 185 0.95 7.83 2.30
C HIS A 185 -0.27 6.91 2.23
N GLU A 186 -1.15 6.89 3.23
CA GLU A 186 -2.30 5.98 3.31
C GLU A 186 -3.65 6.70 3.23
N ILE A 187 -4.68 5.98 2.76
CA ILE A 187 -6.05 6.53 2.62
C ILE A 187 -6.62 6.93 3.99
N ALA A 188 -6.39 6.14 5.05
CA ALA A 188 -6.87 6.46 6.39
C ALA A 188 -6.28 7.78 6.91
N GLN A 189 -5.00 8.02 6.66
CA GLN A 189 -4.32 9.27 7.01
C GLN A 189 -4.88 10.45 6.20
N VAL A 190 -5.14 10.24 4.90
CA VAL A 190 -5.78 11.27 4.03
C VAL A 190 -7.17 11.63 4.54
N VAL A 191 -7.95 10.64 4.98
CA VAL A 191 -9.28 10.86 5.56
C VAL A 191 -9.19 11.67 6.85
N ALA A 192 -8.24 11.33 7.73
CA ALA A 192 -8.01 12.08 8.97
C ALA A 192 -7.62 13.54 8.68
N ILE A 193 -6.65 13.76 7.79
CA ILE A 193 -6.20 15.11 7.39
C ILE A 193 -7.32 15.91 6.73
N GLY A 194 -8.03 15.31 5.76
CA GLY A 194 -9.13 15.97 5.06
C GLY A 194 -10.29 16.30 6.00
N GLY A 195 -10.55 15.46 7.01
CA GLY A 195 -11.52 15.70 8.07
C GLY A 195 -11.15 16.89 8.96
N VAL A 196 -9.87 17.03 9.32
CA VAL A 196 -9.36 18.16 10.12
C VAL A 196 -9.42 19.47 9.33
N ILE A 197 -9.05 19.47 8.05
CA ILE A 197 -9.13 20.67 7.19
C ILE A 197 -10.59 21.08 6.97
N GLY A 198 -11.50 20.10 6.83
CA GLY A 198 -12.93 20.36 6.65
C GLY A 198 -13.30 20.92 5.27
N GLY A 199 -14.51 21.54 5.17
CA GLY A 199 -14.94 22.34 4.01
C GLY A 199 -14.89 21.66 2.63
N GLY A 200 -14.93 20.31 2.56
CA GLY A 200 -14.86 19.57 1.30
C GLY A 200 -13.44 19.11 0.92
N ALA A 201 -12.39 19.48 1.67
CA ALA A 201 -11.01 19.02 1.47
C ALA A 201 -10.90 17.49 1.44
N LEU A 202 -11.67 16.80 2.27
CA LEU A 202 -11.72 15.34 2.34
C LEU A 202 -12.00 14.71 0.97
N ALA A 203 -13.04 15.17 0.29
CA ALA A 203 -13.44 14.60 -1.01
C ALA A 203 -12.32 14.75 -2.04
N VAL A 204 -11.74 15.95 -2.14
CA VAL A 204 -10.63 16.24 -3.05
C VAL A 204 -9.39 15.41 -2.71
N ALA A 205 -9.02 15.35 -1.43
CA ALA A 205 -7.85 14.62 -0.97
C ALA A 205 -7.95 13.12 -1.28
N VAL A 206 -9.12 12.52 -1.05
CA VAL A 206 -9.38 11.10 -1.35
C VAL A 206 -9.26 10.83 -2.84
N VAL A 207 -9.86 11.65 -3.72
CA VAL A 207 -9.80 11.44 -5.17
C VAL A 207 -8.38 11.58 -5.69
N VAL A 208 -7.61 12.58 -5.25
CA VAL A 208 -6.18 12.73 -5.60
C VAL A 208 -5.39 11.51 -5.15
N LYS A 209 -5.62 11.02 -3.93
CA LYS A 209 -4.96 9.81 -3.43
C LYS A 209 -5.30 8.58 -4.26
N LEU A 210 -6.57 8.41 -4.63
CA LEU A 210 -7.00 7.29 -5.46
C LEU A 210 -6.36 7.34 -6.86
N ALA A 211 -6.18 8.52 -7.44
CA ALA A 211 -5.45 8.69 -8.70
C ALA A 211 -3.99 8.21 -8.59
N ARG A 212 -3.31 8.46 -7.44
CA ARG A 212 -1.98 7.89 -7.17
C ARG A 212 -2.02 6.37 -7.08
N VAL A 213 -3.03 5.81 -6.41
CA VAL A 213 -3.19 4.34 -6.28
C VAL A 213 -3.34 3.67 -7.63
N LEU A 214 -4.01 4.30 -8.61
CA LEU A 214 -4.13 3.76 -9.97
C LEU A 214 -2.76 3.54 -10.63
N LEU A 215 -1.77 4.39 -10.32
CA LEU A 215 -0.41 4.26 -10.84
C LEU A 215 0.36 3.06 -10.25
N LEU A 216 -0.18 2.38 -9.24
CA LEU A 216 0.38 1.12 -8.76
C LEU A 216 0.49 0.08 -9.88
N ALA A 217 -0.52 -0.02 -10.73
CA ALA A 217 -0.55 -1.00 -11.83
C ALA A 217 0.62 -0.83 -12.82
N PRO A 218 0.85 0.34 -13.44
CA PRO A 218 1.99 0.51 -14.34
C PRO A 218 3.34 0.40 -13.63
N VAL A 219 3.46 0.88 -12.39
CA VAL A 219 4.71 0.77 -11.62
C VAL A 219 5.06 -0.70 -11.37
N ILE A 220 4.13 -1.51 -10.86
CA ILE A 220 4.37 -2.94 -10.63
C ILE A 220 4.64 -3.67 -11.94
N ALA A 221 3.98 -3.32 -13.04
CA ALA A 221 4.28 -3.89 -14.36
C ALA A 221 5.72 -3.60 -14.80
N VAL A 222 6.20 -2.36 -14.62
CA VAL A 222 7.59 -1.97 -14.93
C VAL A 222 8.59 -2.74 -14.04
N LEU A 223 8.30 -2.87 -12.73
CA LEU A 223 9.15 -3.62 -11.82
C LEU A 223 9.21 -5.11 -12.19
N SER A 224 8.06 -5.73 -12.53
CA SER A 224 8.00 -7.11 -13.01
C SER A 224 8.81 -7.32 -14.28
N PHE A 225 8.69 -6.38 -15.24
CA PHE A 225 9.46 -6.44 -16.48
C PHE A 225 10.96 -6.31 -16.24
N ARG A 226 11.36 -5.37 -15.35
CA ARG A 226 12.77 -5.20 -14.95
C ARG A 226 13.31 -6.46 -14.29
N GLN A 227 12.58 -7.06 -13.35
CA GLN A 227 12.99 -8.28 -12.66
C GLN A 227 13.19 -9.44 -13.64
N ARG A 228 12.29 -9.60 -14.59
CA ARG A 228 12.43 -10.61 -15.67
C ARG A 228 13.69 -10.38 -16.53
N ARG A 229 14.02 -9.13 -16.82
CA ARG A 229 15.26 -8.82 -17.58
C ARG A 229 16.49 -9.18 -16.80
N LEU A 230 16.57 -8.87 -15.51
CA LEU A 230 17.67 -9.21 -14.64
C LEU A 230 17.87 -10.73 -14.57
N GLN A 231 16.81 -11.47 -14.29
CA GLN A 231 16.87 -12.94 -14.24
C GLN A 231 17.28 -13.59 -15.59
N ARG A 232 17.02 -12.94 -16.73
CA ARG A 232 17.50 -13.43 -18.04
C ARG A 232 18.96 -13.12 -18.29
N SER A 233 19.51 -12.07 -17.71
CA SER A 233 20.91 -11.64 -17.92
C SER A 233 21.90 -12.47 -17.10
N ASP A 234 21.46 -13.06 -16.00
CA ASP A 234 22.30 -13.84 -15.09
C ASP A 234 22.58 -15.29 -15.56
N ILE A 235 22.19 -15.66 -16.80
CA ILE A 235 22.41 -17.00 -17.34
C ILE A 235 23.40 -17.01 -18.51
N PRO A 236 24.72 -17.12 -18.22
CA PRO A 236 25.59 -18.00 -18.97
C PRO A 236 26.16 -19.08 -18.05
N GLY A 237 25.58 -20.29 -18.05
CA GLY A 237 26.22 -21.50 -17.55
C GLY A 237 25.74 -22.08 -16.22
N ARG A 238 24.79 -21.51 -15.49
CA ARG A 238 24.13 -22.17 -14.37
C ARG A 238 22.92 -22.95 -14.86
N GLN A 239 22.91 -24.26 -14.59
CA GLN A 239 21.77 -25.12 -14.84
C GLN A 239 20.50 -24.40 -14.35
N ALA A 240 19.58 -24.20 -15.30
CA ALA A 240 18.28 -23.59 -15.03
C ALA A 240 17.57 -24.36 -13.91
N SER A 241 17.75 -23.94 -12.69
CA SER A 241 16.78 -24.19 -11.65
C SER A 241 15.46 -23.69 -12.24
N ARG A 242 14.44 -24.53 -12.31
CA ARG A 242 13.16 -24.31 -12.98
C ARG A 242 12.30 -23.23 -12.26
N THR A 243 12.89 -22.10 -11.97
CA THR A 243 12.15 -20.93 -11.46
C THR A 243 11.37 -20.36 -12.65
N LYS A 244 10.07 -20.62 -12.66
CA LYS A 244 9.16 -20.02 -13.63
C LYS A 244 9.33 -18.51 -13.58
N LEU A 245 9.74 -17.90 -14.70
CA LEU A 245 9.82 -16.45 -14.83
C LEU A 245 8.51 -15.82 -14.32
N PRO A 246 8.58 -14.82 -13.44
CA PRO A 246 7.38 -14.16 -12.96
C PRO A 246 6.56 -13.62 -14.14
N PRO A 247 5.22 -13.61 -14.08
CA PRO A 247 4.39 -13.07 -15.15
C PRO A 247 4.72 -11.61 -15.40
N ILE A 248 4.60 -11.12 -16.65
CA ILE A 248 4.85 -9.70 -16.99
C ILE A 248 3.98 -8.77 -16.17
N VAL A 249 2.71 -9.15 -16.02
CA VAL A 249 1.76 -8.49 -15.13
C VAL A 249 1.30 -9.53 -14.11
N PRO A 250 1.58 -9.31 -12.81
CA PRO A 250 1.11 -10.21 -11.77
C PRO A 250 -0.42 -10.34 -11.79
N PRO A 251 -1.00 -11.56 -11.58
CA PRO A 251 -2.44 -11.77 -11.66
C PRO A 251 -3.26 -10.87 -10.70
N PHE A 252 -2.71 -10.51 -9.55
CA PHE A 252 -3.40 -9.63 -8.62
C PHE A 252 -3.54 -8.20 -9.15
N ILE A 253 -2.62 -7.73 -10.00
CA ILE A 253 -2.75 -6.43 -10.67
C ILE A 253 -3.86 -6.46 -11.73
N LEU A 254 -3.98 -7.57 -12.47
CA LEU A 254 -5.11 -7.74 -13.41
C LEU A 254 -6.44 -7.76 -12.65
N GLY A 255 -6.49 -8.45 -11.50
CA GLY A 255 -7.67 -8.44 -10.63
C GLY A 255 -7.99 -7.05 -10.10
N PHE A 256 -6.98 -6.28 -9.66
CA PHE A 256 -7.13 -4.88 -9.25
C PHE A 256 -7.72 -4.02 -10.37
N LEU A 257 -7.15 -4.07 -11.57
CA LEU A 257 -7.67 -3.33 -12.73
C LEU A 257 -9.09 -3.75 -13.10
N ALA A 258 -9.40 -5.06 -13.04
CA ALA A 258 -10.76 -5.55 -13.27
C ALA A 258 -11.76 -4.96 -12.27
N MET A 259 -11.40 -4.84 -10.98
CA MET A 259 -12.25 -4.21 -9.97
C MET A 259 -12.40 -2.70 -10.18
N VAL A 260 -11.36 -2.01 -10.65
CA VAL A 260 -11.44 -0.59 -11.06
C VAL A 260 -12.43 -0.42 -12.21
N LEU A 261 -12.33 -1.26 -13.24
CA LEU A 261 -13.25 -1.23 -14.39
C LEU A 261 -14.69 -1.56 -13.95
N LEU A 262 -14.87 -2.62 -13.15
CA LEU A 262 -16.16 -2.97 -12.59
C LEU A 262 -16.81 -1.80 -11.86
N ARG A 263 -16.05 -1.13 -10.96
CA ARG A 263 -16.53 0.03 -10.20
C ARG A 263 -16.85 1.23 -11.10
N SER A 264 -16.15 1.37 -12.22
CA SER A 264 -16.28 2.52 -13.13
C SER A 264 -17.47 2.37 -14.10
N PHE A 265 -17.74 1.14 -14.55
CA PHE A 265 -18.78 0.89 -15.57
C PHE A 265 -20.06 0.28 -15.02
N VAL A 266 -20.04 -0.26 -13.80
CA VAL A 266 -21.22 -0.85 -13.16
C VAL A 266 -21.61 -0.04 -11.92
N ALA A 267 -22.86 0.37 -11.86
CA ALA A 267 -23.43 1.02 -10.67
C ALA A 267 -23.63 -0.04 -9.57
N LEU A 268 -22.62 -0.22 -8.72
CA LEU A 268 -22.68 -1.18 -7.62
C LEU A 268 -23.53 -0.61 -6.45
N PRO A 269 -24.40 -1.42 -5.84
CA PRO A 269 -25.13 -1.04 -4.64
C PRO A 269 -24.18 -0.63 -3.50
N GLY A 270 -24.57 0.36 -2.68
CA GLY A 270 -23.76 0.83 -1.56
C GLY A 270 -23.38 -0.27 -0.57
N ALA A 271 -24.26 -1.25 -0.36
CA ALA A 271 -23.99 -2.41 0.48
C ALA A 271 -22.80 -3.26 -0.05
N VAL A 272 -22.70 -3.46 -1.37
CA VAL A 272 -21.60 -4.20 -2.00
C VAL A 272 -20.29 -3.44 -1.83
N LEU A 273 -20.32 -2.12 -2.03
CA LEU A 273 -19.13 -1.27 -1.86
C LEU A 273 -18.66 -1.25 -0.41
N GLY A 274 -19.57 -1.08 0.55
CA GLY A 274 -19.25 -1.09 1.99
C GLY A 274 -18.69 -2.43 2.45
N THR A 275 -19.30 -3.54 2.02
CA THR A 275 -18.78 -4.88 2.31
C THR A 275 -17.41 -5.11 1.68
N GLY A 276 -17.24 -4.68 0.43
CA GLY A 276 -15.94 -4.75 -0.28
C GLY A 276 -14.84 -3.95 0.42
N GLU A 277 -15.17 -2.76 0.93
CA GLU A 277 -14.24 -1.91 1.68
C GLU A 277 -13.85 -2.52 3.03
N MET A 278 -14.82 -3.05 3.78
CA MET A 278 -14.56 -3.75 5.03
C MET A 278 -13.67 -4.98 4.80
N LEU A 279 -14.01 -5.79 3.82
CA LEU A 279 -13.25 -7.01 3.49
C LEU A 279 -11.83 -6.66 3.01
N GLN A 280 -11.68 -5.65 2.17
CA GLN A 280 -10.38 -5.14 1.72
C GLN A 280 -9.50 -4.74 2.91
N THR A 281 -10.06 -3.98 3.86
CA THR A 281 -9.34 -3.51 5.03
C THR A 281 -8.93 -4.68 5.94
N LEU A 282 -9.83 -5.64 6.19
CA LEU A 282 -9.53 -6.83 6.99
C LEU A 282 -8.45 -7.70 6.35
N LEU A 283 -8.51 -7.94 5.03
CA LEU A 283 -7.51 -8.74 4.33
C LEU A 283 -6.13 -8.10 4.35
N LEU A 284 -6.06 -6.78 4.12
CA LEU A 284 -4.79 -6.05 4.20
C LEU A 284 -4.27 -5.99 5.64
N ALA A 285 -5.12 -5.78 6.65
CA ALA A 285 -4.71 -5.77 8.05
C ALA A 285 -4.20 -7.16 8.48
N ALA A 286 -4.87 -8.25 8.08
CA ALA A 286 -4.39 -9.60 8.35
C ALA A 286 -3.03 -9.88 7.71
N ALA A 287 -2.80 -9.39 6.49
CA ALA A 287 -1.50 -9.48 5.82
C ALA A 287 -0.42 -8.66 6.55
N MET A 288 -0.76 -7.44 6.99
CA MET A 288 0.17 -6.59 7.75
C MET A 288 0.54 -7.20 9.11
N PHE A 289 -0.42 -7.83 9.80
CA PHE A 289 -0.13 -8.60 11.00
C PHE A 289 0.84 -9.76 10.71
N GLY A 290 0.60 -10.51 9.62
CA GLY A 290 1.47 -11.59 9.19
C GLY A 290 2.90 -11.12 8.91
N LEU A 291 3.06 -9.99 8.19
CA LEU A 291 4.37 -9.35 7.98
C LEU A 291 5.01 -8.91 9.30
N GLY A 292 4.24 -8.35 10.24
CA GLY A 292 4.74 -7.98 11.56
C GLY A 292 5.19 -9.18 12.42
N CYS A 293 4.64 -10.37 12.17
CA CYS A 293 5.07 -11.60 12.83
C CYS A 293 6.37 -12.21 12.26
N GLY A 294 6.78 -11.82 11.06
CA GLY A 294 8.01 -12.28 10.43
C GLY A 294 9.28 -11.59 10.96
N VAL A 295 9.15 -10.65 11.89
CA VAL A 295 10.28 -9.88 12.50
C VAL A 295 10.83 -10.62 13.74
#